data_89f7e7b81db5afbfd5e791e31a4659c6
#
_entry.id   89f7e7b81db5afbfd5e791e31a4659c6
#
_cell.length_a   1.000
_cell.length_b   1.000
_cell.length_c   1.000
_cell.angle_alpha   90.00
_cell.angle_beta   90.00
_cell.angle_gamma   90.00
#
_symmetry.space_group_name_H-M   'P 1'
#
loop_
_entity.id
_entity.type
_entity.pdbx_description
1 polymer ?
#
loop_
_entity_poly.entity_id
_entity_poly.type
_entity_poly.pdbx_seq_one_letter_code
_entity_poly.pdbx_strand_id
1 'polypeptide(L)'
;MNKRIKEDGKENFILCLPLQVTKQQADILNKRLSICCGIYNNFQKKMLRKFNYVKQMKAYKECKTLSERRKFLNGYTIQWKNTKGKLYDLKPFTEFGFKSYIAVFNETFSNNGINSKLLQYIASNAWSAWDKVLYGKGKRISFKKRDEFNSYTIGISSNNTFNGIDISKINENKIGVNLNGGRGKNAKVIYIPYKINTDYERECFLNDIRAIGLKRVFIRGKWKYFITFSFEGKKPVKNRKLGKGKVGIDIGPSTIAISSDDVVYMDVLAKNVNSIEDKKRLLQRKIDRSKRKTNPLQFKEDGSIRRYKKGERPKWIISNHCKDYYVKLKELYRKQSVYRKNSHIELSNMLLNLGNDFIVENNPVEAWMRKSKEITFNKKGKINSRKRFGKSIANHAPSMFITILENKVKSLGGSLTKADIKNAASQFDFTNETFTKHELKERRINLSNGNTHCRDSIAAFNLQHLIGDKEYDVSTMKEKYNKFCRMEQEEIKRHQMFDEKISSNFGIN
;
A
#
# COMPACT_ATOMS: atom_id res chain seq x y z
N MET A 1 -0.05 -11.93 -12.66
CA MET A 1 0.95 -11.79 -11.59
C MET A 1 1.98 -12.89 -11.80
N ASN A 2 3.11 -12.59 -12.46
CA ASN A 2 4.20 -13.55 -12.46
C ASN A 2 4.66 -13.64 -11.00
N LYS A 3 4.31 -14.75 -10.34
CA LYS A 3 5.07 -15.20 -9.18
C LYS A 3 6.52 -15.26 -9.70
N ARG A 4 7.38 -14.32 -9.29
CA ARG A 4 8.81 -14.61 -9.26
C ARG A 4 8.88 -15.86 -8.43
N ILE A 5 9.24 -16.96 -9.04
CA ILE A 5 9.64 -18.17 -8.34
C ILE A 5 10.68 -17.67 -7.35
N LYS A 6 10.36 -17.75 -6.08
CA LYS A 6 11.35 -17.56 -5.02
C LYS A 6 12.31 -18.74 -5.24
N GLU A 7 13.42 -18.46 -5.88
CA GLU A 7 14.54 -19.37 -5.84
C GLU A 7 14.85 -19.52 -4.35
N ASP A 8 14.81 -20.73 -3.88
CA ASP A 8 15.26 -21.19 -2.56
C ASP A 8 14.67 -20.48 -1.35
N GLY A 9 13.44 -20.66 -1.03
CA GLY A 9 12.86 -20.52 0.31
C GLY A 9 13.37 -19.41 1.28
N LYS A 10 14.35 -18.60 0.85
CA LYS A 10 15.00 -17.57 1.65
C LYS A 10 14.10 -16.38 1.86
N GLU A 11 13.85 -16.06 3.11
CA GLU A 11 13.09 -14.87 3.49
C GLU A 11 13.89 -13.60 3.21
N ASN A 12 13.18 -12.50 2.91
CA ASN A 12 13.79 -11.18 2.75
C ASN A 12 13.06 -10.17 3.60
N PHE A 13 13.78 -9.27 4.23
CA PHE A 13 13.20 -8.17 5.00
C PHE A 13 13.90 -6.84 4.75
N ILE A 14 13.25 -5.74 5.12
CA ILE A 14 13.76 -4.39 4.89
C ILE A 14 13.89 -3.64 6.21
N LEU A 15 15.08 -3.05 6.43
CA LEU A 15 15.36 -2.09 7.47
C LEU A 15 15.45 -0.68 6.86
N CYS A 16 14.83 0.32 7.49
CA CYS A 16 14.83 1.71 7.04
C CYS A 16 15.40 2.60 8.16
N LEU A 17 16.54 3.21 7.92
CA LEU A 17 17.26 4.05 8.87
C LEU A 17 17.32 5.52 8.43
N PRO A 18 17.28 6.48 9.35
CA PRO A 18 17.40 7.90 9.02
C PRO A 18 18.83 8.26 8.64
N LEU A 19 19.00 9.03 7.56
CA LEU A 19 20.26 9.62 7.15
C LEU A 19 20.44 11.00 7.79
N GLN A 20 21.67 11.29 8.24
CA GLN A 20 22.09 12.60 8.73
C GLN A 20 22.67 13.41 7.59
N VAL A 21 21.80 14.17 6.92
CA VAL A 21 22.13 14.87 5.66
C VAL A 21 22.34 16.34 5.93
N THR A 22 23.49 16.88 5.51
CA THR A 22 23.74 18.33 5.50
C THR A 22 22.92 19.02 4.39
N LYS A 23 22.84 20.36 4.43
CA LYS A 23 22.11 21.13 3.40
C LYS A 23 22.69 20.87 2.00
N GLN A 24 24.02 20.90 1.85
CA GLN A 24 24.66 20.63 0.56
C GLN A 24 24.39 19.20 0.05
N GLN A 25 24.49 18.20 0.92
CA GLN A 25 24.16 16.83 0.58
C GLN A 25 22.68 16.68 0.17
N ALA A 26 21.76 17.39 0.87
CA ALA A 26 20.34 17.39 0.53
C ALA A 26 20.09 17.93 -0.89
N ASP A 27 20.77 19.01 -1.27
CA ASP A 27 20.65 19.63 -2.59
C ASP A 27 21.14 18.66 -3.69
N ILE A 28 22.27 17.97 -3.45
CA ILE A 28 22.80 16.94 -4.35
C ILE A 28 21.80 15.79 -4.52
N LEU A 29 21.28 15.25 -3.42
CA LEU A 29 20.32 14.16 -3.47
C LEU A 29 19.01 14.57 -4.16
N ASN A 30 18.52 15.78 -3.91
CA ASN A 30 17.33 16.32 -4.56
C ASN A 30 17.54 16.50 -6.07
N LYS A 31 18.69 17.03 -6.48
CA LYS A 31 19.06 17.16 -7.90
C LYS A 31 19.07 15.79 -8.58
N ARG A 32 19.69 14.79 -7.95
CA ARG A 32 19.75 13.41 -8.46
C ARG A 32 18.35 12.80 -8.64
N LEU A 33 17.49 12.90 -7.64
CA LEU A 33 16.11 12.40 -7.73
C LEU A 33 15.28 13.16 -8.79
N SER A 34 15.54 14.45 -8.97
CA SER A 34 14.92 15.24 -10.04
C SER A 34 15.34 14.78 -11.43
N ILE A 35 16.63 14.47 -11.64
CA ILE A 35 17.15 13.90 -12.89
C ILE A 35 16.50 12.54 -13.16
N CYS A 36 16.42 11.66 -12.15
CA CYS A 36 15.73 10.37 -12.27
C CYS A 36 14.26 10.54 -12.68
N CYS A 37 13.57 11.55 -12.15
CA CYS A 37 12.21 11.88 -12.55
C CYS A 37 12.12 12.31 -14.02
N GLY A 38 13.04 13.14 -14.47
CA GLY A 38 13.15 13.57 -15.87
C GLY A 38 13.37 12.39 -16.82
N ILE A 39 14.31 11.50 -16.47
CA ILE A 39 14.61 10.29 -17.25
C ILE A 39 13.36 9.39 -17.30
N TYR A 40 12.71 9.12 -16.16
CA TYR A 40 11.48 8.34 -16.10
C TYR A 40 10.41 8.88 -17.03
N ASN A 41 10.12 10.17 -16.96
CA ASN A 41 9.09 10.81 -17.79
C ASN A 41 9.43 10.80 -19.28
N ASN A 42 10.69 11.08 -19.64
CA ASN A 42 11.16 11.04 -21.02
C ASN A 42 11.06 9.63 -21.61
N PHE A 43 11.47 8.64 -20.83
CA PHE A 43 11.35 7.23 -21.19
C PHE A 43 9.89 6.82 -21.39
N GLN A 44 9.00 7.17 -20.45
CA GLN A 44 7.56 6.93 -20.58
C GLN A 44 6.97 7.54 -21.85
N LYS A 45 7.36 8.79 -22.19
CA LYS A 45 6.92 9.47 -23.41
C LYS A 45 7.37 8.74 -24.66
N LYS A 46 8.64 8.28 -24.70
CA LYS A 46 9.18 7.50 -25.83
C LYS A 46 8.45 6.16 -26.01
N MET A 47 8.24 5.42 -24.91
CA MET A 47 7.52 4.16 -24.95
C MET A 47 6.05 4.33 -25.35
N LEU A 48 5.40 5.41 -24.89
CA LEU A 48 4.01 5.70 -25.27
C LEU A 48 3.88 5.99 -26.78
N ARG A 49 4.84 6.69 -27.38
CA ARG A 49 4.88 6.89 -28.83
C ARG A 49 5.01 5.58 -29.59
N LYS A 50 5.92 4.69 -29.15
CA LYS A 50 6.07 3.35 -29.76
C LYS A 50 4.79 2.53 -29.63
N PHE A 51 4.17 2.52 -28.47
CA PHE A 51 2.92 1.77 -28.25
C PHE A 51 1.76 2.31 -29.10
N ASN A 52 1.65 3.64 -29.23
CA ASN A 52 0.62 4.24 -30.08
C ASN A 52 0.83 3.87 -31.56
N TYR A 53 2.08 3.76 -32.02
CA TYR A 53 2.40 3.26 -33.36
C TYR A 53 1.96 1.80 -33.52
N VAL A 54 2.33 0.92 -32.59
CA VAL A 54 1.95 -0.51 -32.64
C VAL A 54 0.43 -0.70 -32.62
N LYS A 55 -0.31 0.13 -31.87
CA LYS A 55 -1.78 0.10 -31.88
C LYS A 55 -2.43 0.37 -33.24
N GLN A 56 -1.74 1.01 -34.15
CA GLN A 56 -2.24 1.29 -35.50
C GLN A 56 -1.99 0.14 -36.48
N MET A 57 -1.10 -0.78 -36.13
CA MET A 57 -0.78 -1.95 -36.98
C MET A 57 -2.01 -2.85 -37.13
N LYS A 58 -2.22 -3.38 -38.34
CA LYS A 58 -3.30 -4.29 -38.67
C LYS A 58 -3.29 -5.53 -37.79
N ALA A 59 -2.15 -6.17 -37.64
CA ALA A 59 -1.97 -7.36 -36.78
C ALA A 59 -2.29 -7.11 -35.29
N TYR A 60 -2.04 -5.89 -34.74
CA TYR A 60 -2.46 -5.57 -33.36
C TYR A 60 -3.97 -5.35 -33.27
N LYS A 61 -4.60 -4.73 -34.28
CA LYS A 61 -6.05 -4.48 -34.31
C LYS A 61 -6.85 -5.78 -34.45
N GLU A 62 -6.31 -6.77 -35.11
CA GLU A 62 -6.90 -8.12 -35.26
C GLU A 62 -6.92 -8.90 -33.95
N CYS A 63 -6.05 -8.57 -32.99
CA CYS A 63 -6.08 -9.16 -31.64
C CYS A 63 -7.36 -8.76 -30.89
N LYS A 64 -8.32 -9.68 -30.76
CA LYS A 64 -9.61 -9.45 -30.08
C LYS A 64 -9.49 -9.52 -28.54
N THR A 65 -8.69 -10.48 -28.04
CA THR A 65 -8.55 -10.76 -26.61
C THR A 65 -7.31 -10.10 -25.99
N LEU A 66 -7.31 -9.94 -24.66
CA LEU A 66 -6.13 -9.49 -23.92
C LEU A 66 -4.96 -10.47 -24.02
N SER A 67 -5.24 -11.75 -24.11
CA SER A 67 -4.23 -12.81 -24.27
C SER A 67 -3.50 -12.68 -25.61
N GLU A 68 -4.24 -12.52 -26.71
CA GLU A 68 -3.68 -12.33 -28.05
C GLU A 68 -2.83 -11.05 -28.12
N ARG A 69 -3.33 -9.93 -27.60
CA ARG A 69 -2.56 -8.68 -27.50
C ARG A 69 -1.26 -8.84 -26.72
N ARG A 70 -1.31 -9.62 -25.65
CA ARG A 70 -0.12 -9.94 -24.86
C ARG A 70 0.88 -10.75 -25.63
N LYS A 71 0.42 -11.81 -26.32
CA LYS A 71 1.26 -12.66 -27.16
C LYS A 71 1.91 -11.84 -28.28
N PHE A 72 1.13 -11.00 -28.97
CA PHE A 72 1.63 -10.09 -30.00
C PHE A 72 2.72 -9.14 -29.45
N LEU A 73 2.47 -8.44 -28.34
CA LEU A 73 3.42 -7.49 -27.77
C LEU A 73 4.70 -8.15 -27.26
N ASN A 74 4.61 -9.35 -26.70
CA ASN A 74 5.78 -10.12 -26.28
C ASN A 74 6.62 -10.63 -27.45
N GLY A 75 5.99 -10.88 -28.60
CA GLY A 75 6.65 -11.28 -29.85
C GLY A 75 7.17 -10.11 -30.67
N TYR A 76 6.62 -8.89 -30.47
CA TYR A 76 6.99 -7.73 -31.25
C TYR A 76 8.45 -7.34 -31.03
N THR A 77 9.22 -7.30 -32.12
CA THR A 77 10.65 -6.96 -32.10
C THR A 77 10.91 -5.69 -32.88
N ILE A 78 11.93 -4.97 -32.48
CA ILE A 78 12.50 -3.85 -33.23
C ILE A 78 14.00 -4.05 -33.34
N GLN A 79 14.58 -3.63 -34.45
CA GLN A 79 16.03 -3.52 -34.52
C GLN A 79 16.52 -2.32 -33.68
N TRP A 80 17.48 -2.58 -32.85
CA TRP A 80 18.08 -1.62 -31.94
C TRP A 80 19.59 -1.57 -32.17
N LYS A 81 20.11 -0.37 -32.33
CA LYS A 81 21.55 -0.13 -32.47
C LYS A 81 22.07 0.38 -31.10
N ASN A 82 23.00 -0.34 -30.52
CA ASN A 82 23.62 0.12 -29.26
C ASN A 82 24.61 1.27 -29.54
N THR A 83 25.18 1.83 -28.46
CA THR A 83 26.16 2.93 -28.50
C THR A 83 27.44 2.58 -29.26
N LYS A 84 27.76 1.25 -29.38
CA LYS A 84 28.90 0.72 -30.15
C LYS A 84 28.55 0.35 -31.59
N GLY A 85 27.36 0.71 -32.06
CA GLY A 85 26.93 0.46 -33.43
C GLY A 85 26.40 -0.93 -33.73
N LYS A 86 26.42 -1.87 -32.77
CA LYS A 86 25.95 -3.25 -32.97
C LYS A 86 24.43 -3.31 -32.96
N LEU A 87 23.84 -4.00 -33.93
CA LEU A 87 22.40 -4.23 -34.04
C LEU A 87 21.97 -5.40 -33.18
N TYR A 88 20.83 -5.26 -32.53
CA TYR A 88 20.16 -6.32 -31.75
C TYR A 88 18.66 -6.30 -32.03
N ASP A 89 18.06 -7.46 -31.94
CA ASP A 89 16.62 -7.57 -31.87
C ASP A 89 16.16 -7.32 -30.44
N LEU A 90 15.36 -6.30 -30.26
CA LEU A 90 14.86 -5.89 -28.96
C LEU A 90 13.34 -6.10 -28.91
N LYS A 91 12.85 -6.75 -27.86
CA LYS A 91 11.42 -6.87 -27.53
C LYS A 91 10.99 -5.70 -26.61
N PRO A 92 10.52 -4.58 -27.19
CA PRO A 92 10.38 -3.33 -26.42
C PRO A 92 9.28 -3.36 -25.35
N PHE A 93 8.34 -4.30 -25.44
CA PHE A 93 7.22 -4.43 -24.49
C PHE A 93 7.40 -5.57 -23.49
N THR A 94 8.64 -5.79 -23.07
CA THR A 94 9.03 -6.70 -21.98
C THR A 94 9.85 -5.98 -20.93
N GLU A 95 9.97 -6.52 -19.72
CA GLU A 95 10.79 -5.91 -18.66
C GLU A 95 12.26 -5.78 -19.10
N PHE A 96 12.78 -6.83 -19.72
CA PHE A 96 14.15 -6.83 -20.26
C PHE A 96 14.32 -5.78 -21.36
N GLY A 97 13.35 -5.68 -22.28
CA GLY A 97 13.34 -4.69 -23.34
C GLY A 97 13.34 -3.25 -22.80
N PHE A 98 12.60 -2.99 -21.73
CA PHE A 98 12.65 -1.70 -21.04
C PHE A 98 14.03 -1.37 -20.47
N LYS A 99 14.68 -2.36 -19.84
CA LYS A 99 16.03 -2.20 -19.29
C LYS A 99 17.09 -2.00 -20.37
N SER A 100 16.98 -2.68 -21.49
CA SER A 100 17.90 -2.51 -22.64
C SER A 100 17.68 -1.16 -23.33
N TYR A 101 16.43 -0.78 -23.58
CA TYR A 101 16.12 0.46 -24.28
C TYR A 101 16.49 1.74 -23.48
N ILE A 102 16.43 1.70 -22.14
CA ILE A 102 16.80 2.83 -21.30
C ILE A 102 18.32 3.06 -21.28
N ALA A 103 19.12 2.07 -21.66
CA ALA A 103 20.58 2.15 -21.64
C ALA A 103 21.14 3.31 -22.49
N VAL A 104 20.39 3.76 -23.52
CA VAL A 104 20.74 4.93 -24.32
C VAL A 104 20.97 6.22 -23.48
N PHE A 105 20.38 6.28 -22.30
CA PHE A 105 20.56 7.43 -21.39
C PHE A 105 21.86 7.36 -20.58
N ASN A 106 22.59 6.23 -20.62
CA ASN A 106 23.76 6.02 -19.76
C ASN A 106 24.86 7.06 -20.03
N GLU A 107 25.19 7.30 -21.29
CA GLU A 107 26.23 8.27 -21.67
C GLU A 107 25.83 9.69 -21.30
N THR A 108 24.57 10.04 -21.48
CA THR A 108 24.06 11.40 -21.21
C THR A 108 24.08 11.76 -19.72
N PHE A 109 23.91 10.77 -18.83
CA PHE A 109 23.66 11.03 -17.39
C PHE A 109 24.68 10.42 -16.44
N SER A 110 25.67 9.67 -16.93
CA SER A 110 26.71 9.06 -16.08
C SER A 110 27.45 10.11 -15.21
N ASN A 111 27.85 11.23 -15.82
CA ASN A 111 28.54 12.32 -15.11
C ASN A 111 27.71 12.98 -13.98
N ASN A 112 26.40 12.74 -13.95
CA ASN A 112 25.50 13.19 -12.87
C ASN A 112 25.23 12.09 -11.82
N GLY A 113 26.05 11.04 -11.81
CA GLY A 113 25.90 9.90 -10.90
C GLY A 113 24.74 8.98 -11.23
N ILE A 114 24.17 9.09 -12.43
CA ILE A 114 23.12 8.20 -12.92
C ILE A 114 23.79 7.08 -13.71
N ASN A 115 24.09 6.00 -13.02
CA ASN A 115 24.72 4.82 -13.62
C ASN A 115 23.72 3.83 -14.22
N SER A 116 24.22 2.80 -14.89
CA SER A 116 23.41 1.76 -15.55
C SER A 116 22.44 1.03 -14.61
N LYS A 117 22.82 0.75 -13.35
CA LYS A 117 21.93 0.09 -12.38
C LYS A 117 20.78 0.99 -11.94
N LEU A 118 21.03 2.28 -11.78
CA LEU A 118 19.98 3.25 -11.48
C LEU A 118 19.02 3.43 -12.67
N LEU A 119 19.55 3.41 -13.90
CA LEU A 119 18.72 3.39 -15.12
C LEU A 119 17.86 2.13 -15.19
N GLN A 120 18.42 0.95 -14.91
CA GLN A 120 17.64 -0.30 -14.84
C GLN A 120 16.53 -0.24 -13.81
N TYR A 121 16.77 0.36 -12.64
CA TYR A 121 15.73 0.59 -11.64
C TYR A 121 14.61 1.51 -12.17
N ILE A 122 14.98 2.60 -12.86
CA ILE A 122 14.00 3.50 -13.47
C ILE A 122 13.17 2.76 -14.52
N ALA A 123 13.81 1.91 -15.34
CA ALA A 123 13.12 1.07 -16.33
C ALA A 123 12.16 0.08 -15.70
N SER A 124 12.56 -0.63 -14.63
CA SER A 124 11.69 -1.57 -13.90
C SER A 124 10.49 -0.85 -13.27
N ASN A 125 10.69 0.35 -12.73
CA ASN A 125 9.60 1.18 -12.23
C ASN A 125 8.62 1.59 -13.34
N ALA A 126 9.15 1.94 -14.51
CA ALA A 126 8.35 2.26 -15.68
C ALA A 126 7.58 1.02 -16.16
N TRP A 127 8.26 -0.13 -16.26
CA TRP A 127 7.64 -1.40 -16.63
C TRP A 127 6.49 -1.77 -15.70
N SER A 128 6.64 -1.63 -14.40
CA SER A 128 5.56 -1.92 -13.43
C SER A 128 4.28 -1.12 -13.69
N ALA A 129 4.39 0.08 -14.25
CA ALA A 129 3.21 0.86 -14.67
C ALA A 129 2.66 0.37 -16.02
N TRP A 130 3.52 0.01 -16.95
CA TRP A 130 3.16 -0.52 -18.26
C TRP A 130 2.50 -1.88 -18.18
N ASP A 131 3.03 -2.81 -17.38
CA ASP A 131 2.47 -4.14 -17.13
C ASP A 131 0.99 -4.06 -16.76
N LYS A 132 0.64 -3.11 -15.88
CA LYS A 132 -0.75 -2.87 -15.48
C LYS A 132 -1.64 -2.39 -16.64
N VAL A 133 -1.11 -1.56 -17.53
CA VAL A 133 -1.87 -1.01 -18.65
C VAL A 133 -1.98 -2.01 -19.80
N LEU A 134 -0.89 -2.70 -20.12
CA LEU A 134 -0.86 -3.68 -21.20
C LEU A 134 -1.75 -4.90 -20.89
N TYR A 135 -1.87 -5.26 -19.62
CA TYR A 135 -2.60 -6.45 -19.16
C TYR A 135 -3.91 -6.15 -18.43
N GLY A 136 -4.52 -4.99 -18.71
CA GLY A 136 -5.91 -4.68 -18.34
C GLY A 136 -6.15 -4.24 -16.92
N LYS A 137 -5.11 -4.14 -16.06
CA LYS A 137 -5.24 -3.69 -14.67
C LYS A 137 -5.18 -2.17 -14.50
N GLY A 138 -4.75 -1.45 -15.53
CA GLY A 138 -4.61 0.00 -15.55
C GLY A 138 -5.23 0.62 -16.80
N LYS A 139 -5.74 1.85 -16.68
CA LYS A 139 -6.38 2.56 -17.80
C LYS A 139 -5.43 3.41 -18.62
N ARG A 140 -4.37 3.95 -18.02
CA ARG A 140 -3.43 4.88 -18.67
C ARG A 140 -2.08 4.90 -17.97
N ILE A 141 -1.05 5.25 -18.73
CA ILE A 141 0.27 5.58 -18.19
C ILE A 141 0.23 6.99 -17.60
N SER A 142 0.74 7.14 -16.39
CA SER A 142 0.87 8.44 -15.70
C SER A 142 2.33 8.88 -15.64
N PHE A 143 2.54 10.20 -15.78
CA PHE A 143 3.83 10.84 -15.60
C PHE A 143 3.98 11.28 -14.13
N LYS A 144 5.20 11.25 -13.61
CA LYS A 144 5.50 11.71 -12.25
C LYS A 144 5.76 13.22 -12.25
N LYS A 145 5.25 13.92 -11.23
CA LYS A 145 5.69 15.29 -10.93
C LYS A 145 7.10 15.25 -10.35
N ARG A 146 7.82 16.38 -10.43
CA ARG A 146 9.21 16.48 -9.98
C ARG A 146 9.44 15.95 -8.57
N ASP A 147 8.48 16.18 -7.66
CA ASP A 147 8.56 15.77 -6.24
C ASP A 147 7.93 14.39 -5.96
N GLU A 148 7.59 13.63 -6.99
CA GLU A 148 6.98 12.31 -6.85
C GLU A 148 7.97 11.15 -7.10
N PHE A 149 9.18 11.43 -7.57
CA PHE A 149 10.26 10.46 -7.63
C PHE A 149 11.09 10.56 -6.34
N ASN A 150 10.71 9.80 -5.32
CA ASN A 150 11.18 9.98 -3.96
C ASN A 150 12.06 8.84 -3.43
N SER A 151 12.30 7.82 -4.24
CA SER A 151 13.15 6.69 -3.85
C SER A 151 13.69 5.95 -5.05
N TYR A 152 14.84 5.32 -4.85
CA TYR A 152 15.36 4.28 -5.73
C TYR A 152 16.06 3.19 -4.90
N THR A 153 16.17 2.00 -5.47
CA THR A 153 16.84 0.86 -4.85
C THR A 153 17.79 0.23 -5.85
N ILE A 154 18.98 -0.10 -5.42
CA ILE A 154 20.02 -0.71 -6.22
C ILE A 154 20.34 -2.08 -5.61
N GLY A 155 20.15 -3.14 -6.40
CA GLY A 155 20.53 -4.49 -6.01
C GLY A 155 22.03 -4.69 -6.11
N ILE A 156 22.53 -5.71 -5.41
CA ILE A 156 23.91 -6.19 -5.52
C ILE A 156 24.20 -6.64 -6.95
N SER A 157 25.39 -6.37 -7.45
CA SER A 157 25.87 -6.89 -8.73
C SER A 157 26.52 -8.25 -8.55
N SER A 158 26.79 -8.95 -9.64
CA SER A 158 27.51 -10.24 -9.66
C SER A 158 28.87 -10.21 -8.93
N ASN A 159 29.48 -9.01 -8.80
CA ASN A 159 30.76 -8.81 -8.12
C ASN A 159 30.59 -8.26 -6.70
N ASN A 160 29.48 -8.53 -6.03
CA ASN A 160 29.17 -8.05 -4.68
C ASN A 160 29.30 -6.52 -4.49
N THR A 161 29.10 -5.73 -5.55
CA THR A 161 29.16 -4.27 -5.50
C THR A 161 27.79 -3.64 -5.72
N PHE A 162 27.56 -2.51 -5.06
CA PHE A 162 26.36 -1.70 -5.23
C PHE A 162 26.67 -0.50 -6.12
N ASN A 163 26.59 -0.67 -7.44
CA ASN A 163 26.90 0.38 -8.39
C ASN A 163 26.13 1.67 -8.10
N GLY A 164 26.83 2.72 -7.71
CA GLY A 164 26.27 4.05 -7.37
C GLY A 164 26.02 4.26 -5.89
N ILE A 165 26.12 3.22 -5.06
CA ILE A 165 26.17 3.31 -3.60
C ILE A 165 27.43 2.59 -3.14
N ASP A 166 28.25 3.27 -2.34
CA ASP A 166 29.49 2.74 -1.77
C ASP A 166 29.24 2.32 -0.32
N ILE A 167 29.64 1.10 0.01
CA ILE A 167 29.48 0.49 1.34
C ILE A 167 30.82 0.31 2.06
N SER A 168 31.92 0.81 1.53
CA SER A 168 33.25 0.65 2.13
C SER A 168 33.32 1.14 3.59
N LYS A 169 32.47 2.11 3.95
CA LYS A 169 32.36 2.67 5.30
C LYS A 169 31.09 2.23 6.05
N ILE A 170 30.53 1.09 5.70
CA ILE A 170 29.30 0.59 6.35
C ILE A 170 29.52 0.32 7.84
N ASN A 171 30.70 -0.18 8.21
CA ASN A 171 31.07 -0.43 9.59
C ASN A 171 31.22 0.87 10.43
N GLU A 172 31.44 2.02 9.76
CA GLU A 172 31.42 3.35 10.37
C GLU A 172 30.01 3.95 10.42
N ASN A 173 28.98 3.20 10.08
CA ASN A 173 27.60 3.68 9.90
C ASN A 173 27.49 4.81 8.85
N LYS A 174 28.28 4.75 7.80
CA LYS A 174 28.25 5.68 6.70
C LYS A 174 27.96 4.99 5.37
N ILE A 175 27.20 5.64 4.52
CA ILE A 175 26.90 5.19 3.17
C ILE A 175 27.44 6.19 2.17
N GLY A 176 28.17 5.73 1.18
CA GLY A 176 28.70 6.56 0.10
C GLY A 176 27.71 6.66 -1.06
N VAL A 177 27.52 7.87 -1.57
CA VAL A 177 26.75 8.10 -2.80
C VAL A 177 27.71 8.59 -3.89
N ASN A 178 27.85 7.82 -4.95
CA ASN A 178 28.71 8.14 -6.08
C ASN A 178 28.07 9.27 -6.91
N LEU A 179 28.84 10.34 -7.12
CA LEU A 179 28.37 11.57 -7.75
C LEU A 179 28.59 11.64 -9.27
N ASN A 180 29.58 10.93 -9.79
CA ASN A 180 30.00 11.00 -11.18
C ASN A 180 29.89 9.69 -11.96
N GLY A 181 29.42 8.59 -11.32
CA GLY A 181 29.38 7.27 -11.96
C GLY A 181 30.74 6.62 -12.18
N GLY A 182 31.86 7.28 -11.79
CA GLY A 182 33.21 6.74 -11.86
C GLY A 182 33.40 5.51 -10.96
N ARG A 183 34.47 4.75 -11.19
CA ARG A 183 34.84 3.55 -10.41
C ARG A 183 36.25 3.68 -9.85
N GLY A 184 36.49 3.02 -8.72
CA GLY A 184 37.81 3.05 -8.08
C GLY A 184 38.27 4.48 -7.77
N LYS A 185 39.53 4.79 -8.09
CA LYS A 185 40.14 6.11 -7.85
C LYS A 185 39.43 7.28 -8.56
N ASN A 186 38.66 7.01 -9.62
CA ASN A 186 37.90 8.02 -10.38
C ASN A 186 36.48 8.24 -9.82
N ALA A 187 36.07 7.54 -8.78
CA ALA A 187 34.79 7.74 -8.15
C ALA A 187 34.79 8.96 -7.22
N LYS A 188 33.88 9.90 -7.47
CA LYS A 188 33.62 11.00 -6.52
C LYS A 188 32.47 10.58 -5.60
N VAL A 189 32.79 10.24 -4.35
CA VAL A 189 31.82 9.71 -3.39
C VAL A 189 31.63 10.70 -2.24
N ILE A 190 30.37 10.97 -1.90
CA ILE A 190 30.02 11.64 -0.64
C ILE A 190 29.55 10.59 0.37
N TYR A 191 30.09 10.62 1.57
CA TYR A 191 29.66 9.75 2.66
C TYR A 191 28.66 10.44 3.54
N ILE A 192 27.54 9.76 3.80
CA ILE A 192 26.43 10.26 4.59
C ILE A 192 26.22 9.30 5.77
N PRO A 193 26.28 9.79 7.01
CA PRO A 193 26.07 8.94 8.17
C PRO A 193 24.58 8.58 8.35
N TYR A 194 24.34 7.39 8.89
CA TYR A 194 23.03 6.93 9.36
C TYR A 194 23.13 6.50 10.83
N LYS A 195 21.99 6.45 11.51
CA LYS A 195 21.94 6.05 12.92
C LYS A 195 21.34 4.66 13.08
N ILE A 196 22.01 3.85 13.89
CA ILE A 196 21.50 2.60 14.46
C ILE A 196 21.19 2.92 15.94
N ASN A 197 19.94 2.79 16.36
CA ASN A 197 19.50 3.21 17.69
C ASN A 197 19.12 2.03 18.59
N THR A 198 18.90 0.83 18.05
CA THR A 198 18.39 -0.33 18.78
C THR A 198 19.20 -1.58 18.48
N ASP A 199 19.19 -2.54 19.41
CA ASP A 199 19.84 -3.84 19.21
C ASP A 199 19.19 -4.62 18.07
N TYR A 200 17.86 -4.53 17.93
CA TYR A 200 17.16 -5.07 16.77
C TYR A 200 17.73 -4.56 15.44
N GLU A 201 18.06 -3.27 15.35
CA GLU A 201 18.66 -2.71 14.13
C GLU A 201 20.09 -3.27 13.93
N ARG A 202 20.85 -3.48 15.00
CA ARG A 202 22.20 -4.13 14.93
C ARG A 202 22.09 -5.58 14.48
N GLU A 203 21.17 -6.35 15.05
CA GLU A 203 20.94 -7.74 14.67
C GLU A 203 20.56 -7.91 13.20
N CYS A 204 19.84 -6.92 12.60
CA CYS A 204 19.54 -6.94 11.18
C CYS A 204 20.80 -7.04 10.31
N PHE A 205 21.90 -6.38 10.71
CA PHE A 205 23.16 -6.36 9.97
C PHE A 205 23.98 -7.67 10.08
N LEU A 206 23.51 -8.65 10.85
CA LEU A 206 24.07 -10.01 10.83
C LEU A 206 23.64 -10.79 9.57
N ASN A 207 22.73 -10.23 8.78
CA ASN A 207 22.23 -10.83 7.55
C ASN A 207 22.85 -10.17 6.32
N ASP A 208 22.88 -10.89 5.20
CA ASP A 208 23.46 -10.42 3.95
C ASP A 208 22.63 -9.30 3.31
N ILE A 209 23.29 -8.25 2.85
CA ILE A 209 22.66 -7.13 2.17
C ILE A 209 22.45 -7.46 0.69
N ARG A 210 21.22 -7.55 0.24
CA ARG A 210 20.85 -7.82 -1.17
C ARG A 210 20.61 -6.56 -1.99
N ALA A 211 20.10 -5.51 -1.36
CA ALA A 211 19.85 -4.25 -2.03
C ALA A 211 19.87 -3.08 -1.05
N ILE A 212 20.29 -1.93 -1.55
CA ILE A 212 20.33 -0.69 -0.79
C ILE A 212 19.51 0.36 -1.54
N GLY A 213 18.67 1.08 -0.82
CA GLY A 213 17.82 2.12 -1.39
C GLY A 213 17.96 3.45 -0.66
N LEU A 214 17.87 4.52 -1.44
CA LEU A 214 17.72 5.87 -0.93
C LEU A 214 16.26 6.29 -1.02
N LYS A 215 15.75 6.89 0.06
CA LYS A 215 14.37 7.40 0.11
C LYS A 215 14.33 8.77 0.76
N ARG A 216 13.53 9.69 0.20
CA ARG A 216 13.20 10.94 0.89
C ARG A 216 11.70 11.00 1.19
N VAL A 217 11.34 11.65 2.28
CA VAL A 217 9.96 11.89 2.70
C VAL A 217 9.80 13.35 3.11
N PHE A 218 8.75 14.01 2.62
CA PHE A 218 8.45 15.38 3.02
C PHE A 218 7.69 15.37 4.34
N ILE A 219 8.31 15.90 5.40
CA ILE A 219 7.79 15.89 6.76
C ILE A 219 7.85 17.31 7.32
N ARG A 220 6.72 17.86 7.74
CA ARG A 220 6.61 19.19 8.36
C ARG A 220 7.34 20.29 7.56
N GLY A 221 7.12 20.33 6.25
CA GLY A 221 7.70 21.34 5.37
C GLY A 221 9.16 21.09 4.94
N LYS A 222 9.81 20.03 5.41
CA LYS A 222 11.21 19.71 5.10
C LYS A 222 11.37 18.30 4.55
N TRP A 223 12.32 18.09 3.66
CA TRP A 223 12.72 16.77 3.21
C TRP A 223 13.56 16.08 4.28
N LYS A 224 13.20 14.85 4.61
CA LYS A 224 13.97 13.92 5.43
C LYS A 224 14.40 12.75 4.56
N TYR A 225 15.62 12.27 4.77
CA TYR A 225 16.26 11.25 3.96
C TYR A 225 16.46 9.99 4.79
N PHE A 226 16.32 8.85 4.13
CA PHE A 226 16.43 7.55 4.73
C PHE A 226 17.22 6.63 3.80
N ILE A 227 17.97 5.72 4.38
CA ILE A 227 18.55 4.57 3.72
C ILE A 227 17.68 3.34 4.01
N THR A 228 17.52 2.49 3.03
CA THR A 228 16.83 1.20 3.19
C THR A 228 17.79 0.09 2.83
N PHE A 229 17.96 -0.86 3.74
CA PHE A 229 18.70 -2.09 3.51
C PHE A 229 17.69 -3.22 3.31
N SER A 230 17.82 -3.96 2.22
CA SER A 230 17.08 -5.20 2.00
C SER A 230 18.04 -6.36 2.31
N PHE A 231 17.71 -7.10 3.35
CA PHE A 231 18.49 -8.24 3.82
C PHE A 231 17.89 -9.55 3.32
N GLU A 232 18.76 -10.54 3.11
CA GLU A 232 18.40 -11.93 2.89
C GLU A 232 18.59 -12.69 4.18
N GLY A 233 17.59 -13.44 4.62
CA GLY A 233 17.60 -14.21 5.85
C GLY A 233 16.35 -13.99 6.68
N LYS A 234 16.30 -14.65 7.82
CA LYS A 234 15.20 -14.54 8.77
C LYS A 234 15.27 -13.20 9.49
N LYS A 235 14.16 -12.49 9.45
CA LYS A 235 14.05 -11.21 10.16
C LYS A 235 14.24 -11.43 11.67
N PRO A 236 15.11 -10.66 12.36
CA PRO A 236 15.21 -10.73 13.81
C PRO A 236 13.87 -10.52 14.48
N VAL A 237 13.55 -11.34 15.46
CA VAL A 237 12.30 -11.30 16.18
C VAL A 237 12.50 -10.47 17.44
N LYS A 238 11.65 -9.45 17.62
CA LYS A 238 11.59 -8.76 18.90
C LYS A 238 11.15 -9.75 19.97
N ASN A 239 11.70 -9.62 21.17
CA ASN A 239 11.43 -10.53 22.29
C ASN A 239 9.95 -10.43 22.71
N ARG A 240 9.06 -11.11 21.98
CA ARG A 240 7.63 -11.19 22.19
C ARG A 240 7.19 -12.64 22.12
N LYS A 241 6.34 -13.02 23.05
CA LYS A 241 5.70 -14.34 23.06
C LYS A 241 4.28 -14.21 22.49
N LEU A 242 3.81 -15.26 21.82
CA LEU A 242 2.38 -15.41 21.49
C LEU A 242 1.63 -15.89 22.73
N GLY A 243 0.38 -15.46 22.87
CA GLY A 243 -0.60 -16.11 23.74
C GLY A 243 -0.84 -17.55 23.26
N LYS A 244 -1.69 -18.26 23.98
CA LYS A 244 -2.12 -19.62 23.62
C LYS A 244 -3.60 -19.59 23.27
N GLY A 245 -4.03 -20.43 22.33
CA GLY A 245 -5.42 -20.60 21.97
C GLY A 245 -5.80 -19.97 20.62
N LYS A 246 -7.06 -20.17 20.25
CA LYS A 246 -7.65 -19.68 19.01
C LYS A 246 -8.26 -18.29 19.19
N VAL A 247 -8.13 -17.46 18.17
CA VAL A 247 -8.71 -16.11 18.12
C VAL A 247 -9.50 -15.92 16.83
N GLY A 248 -10.81 -15.71 16.96
CA GLY A 248 -11.69 -15.40 15.84
C GLY A 248 -11.78 -13.90 15.59
N ILE A 249 -11.76 -13.50 14.32
CA ILE A 249 -11.77 -12.09 13.91
C ILE A 249 -12.80 -11.89 12.81
N ASP A 250 -13.86 -11.14 13.11
CA ASP A 250 -14.74 -10.56 12.10
C ASP A 250 -14.29 -9.14 11.75
N ILE A 251 -14.12 -8.85 10.46
CA ILE A 251 -13.61 -7.59 9.98
C ILE A 251 -14.51 -6.98 8.91
N GLY A 252 -15.05 -5.81 9.23
CA GLY A 252 -15.85 -5.00 8.31
C GLY A 252 -15.03 -3.94 7.55
N PRO A 253 -15.69 -3.06 6.78
CA PRO A 253 -15.06 -1.95 6.06
C PRO A 253 -14.37 -0.92 6.97
N SER A 254 -14.77 -0.83 8.24
CA SER A 254 -14.23 0.07 9.25
C SER A 254 -14.20 -0.51 10.65
N THR A 255 -14.94 -1.58 10.91
CA THR A 255 -15.11 -2.21 12.22
C THR A 255 -14.30 -3.50 12.32
N ILE A 256 -14.03 -3.92 13.54
CA ILE A 256 -13.44 -5.20 13.88
C ILE A 256 -14.09 -5.73 15.16
N ALA A 257 -14.45 -7.01 15.16
CA ALA A 257 -14.83 -7.75 16.34
C ALA A 257 -13.90 -8.94 16.52
N ILE A 258 -13.52 -9.23 17.74
CA ILE A 258 -12.52 -10.24 18.10
C ILE A 258 -13.08 -11.06 19.26
N SER A 259 -12.92 -12.37 19.18
CA SER A 259 -13.23 -13.31 20.24
C SER A 259 -12.03 -14.20 20.52
N SER A 260 -11.71 -14.38 21.79
CA SER A 260 -10.70 -15.29 22.31
C SER A 260 -11.21 -15.93 23.61
N ASP A 261 -10.44 -16.81 24.19
CA ASP A 261 -10.83 -17.43 25.46
C ASP A 261 -10.96 -16.45 26.63
N ASP A 262 -10.28 -15.29 26.54
CA ASP A 262 -10.21 -14.33 27.65
C ASP A 262 -10.76 -12.94 27.33
N VAL A 263 -11.04 -12.63 26.07
CA VAL A 263 -11.47 -11.30 25.65
C VAL A 263 -12.44 -11.35 24.49
N VAL A 264 -13.54 -10.61 24.62
CA VAL A 264 -14.34 -10.12 23.50
C VAL A 264 -14.04 -8.65 23.32
N TYR A 265 -13.70 -8.22 22.09
CA TYR A 265 -13.31 -6.85 21.81
C TYR A 265 -13.96 -6.36 20.52
N MET A 266 -14.54 -5.19 20.54
CA MET A 266 -15.13 -4.54 19.37
C MET A 266 -14.61 -3.11 19.24
N ASP A 267 -14.18 -2.68 18.06
CA ASP A 267 -13.73 -1.28 17.85
C ASP A 267 -13.79 -0.90 16.35
N VAL A 268 -13.53 0.38 16.09
CA VAL A 268 -13.32 0.91 14.76
C VAL A 268 -11.82 0.93 14.45
N LEU A 269 -11.44 0.33 13.34
CA LEU A 269 -10.06 0.32 12.86
C LEU A 269 -9.54 1.75 12.71
N ALA A 270 -8.43 2.09 13.37
CA ALA A 270 -7.81 3.42 13.32
C ALA A 270 -8.83 4.56 13.56
N LYS A 271 -9.60 4.51 14.65
CA LYS A 271 -10.76 5.35 14.96
C LYS A 271 -10.55 6.86 14.78
N ASN A 272 -9.38 7.40 15.13
CA ASN A 272 -9.10 8.85 15.02
C ASN A 272 -8.83 9.32 13.57
N VAL A 273 -8.89 8.45 12.58
CA VAL A 273 -8.77 8.80 11.15
C VAL A 273 -9.83 9.82 10.73
N ASN A 274 -11.02 9.78 11.32
CA ASN A 274 -12.13 10.66 10.97
C ASN A 274 -11.81 12.14 11.26
N SER A 275 -11.15 12.45 12.38
CA SER A 275 -10.74 13.83 12.70
C SER A 275 -9.72 14.39 11.70
N ILE A 276 -8.83 13.54 11.18
CA ILE A 276 -7.88 13.93 10.13
C ILE A 276 -8.62 14.15 8.81
N GLU A 277 -9.63 13.35 8.52
CA GLU A 277 -10.43 13.46 7.30
C GLU A 277 -11.21 14.78 7.27
N ASP A 278 -11.76 15.22 8.38
CA ASP A 278 -12.49 16.49 8.45
C ASP A 278 -11.55 17.69 8.25
N LYS A 279 -10.35 17.66 8.84
CA LYS A 279 -9.31 18.66 8.58
C LYS A 279 -8.88 18.68 7.11
N LYS A 280 -8.79 17.54 6.45
CA LYS A 280 -8.51 17.44 5.00
C LYS A 280 -9.62 18.07 4.18
N ARG A 281 -10.89 17.77 4.49
CA ARG A 281 -12.05 18.37 3.81
C ARG A 281 -12.07 19.90 3.92
N LEU A 282 -11.78 20.42 5.10
CA LEU A 282 -11.68 21.86 5.31
C LEU A 282 -10.60 22.50 4.41
N LEU A 283 -9.41 21.90 4.35
CA LEU A 283 -8.34 22.39 3.46
C LEU A 283 -8.71 22.27 1.98
N GLN A 284 -9.37 21.18 1.57
CA GLN A 284 -9.82 21.00 0.19
C GLN A 284 -10.84 22.10 -0.20
N ARG A 285 -11.77 22.46 0.69
CA ARG A 285 -12.71 23.59 0.48
C ARG A 285 -11.97 24.94 0.35
N LYS A 286 -10.93 25.18 1.20
CA LYS A 286 -10.10 26.40 1.12
C LYS A 286 -9.34 26.47 -0.21
N ILE A 287 -8.78 25.36 -0.67
CA ILE A 287 -8.10 25.23 -1.97
C ILE A 287 -9.06 25.51 -3.12
N ASP A 288 -10.25 24.93 -3.09
CA ASP A 288 -11.26 25.14 -4.14
C ASP A 288 -11.68 26.61 -4.22
N ARG A 289 -12.02 27.24 -3.08
CA ARG A 289 -12.33 28.68 -3.02
C ARG A 289 -11.21 29.56 -3.54
N SER A 290 -9.98 29.29 -3.14
CA SER A 290 -8.80 30.05 -3.63
C SER A 290 -8.63 29.90 -5.15
N LYS A 291 -8.80 28.70 -5.68
CA LYS A 291 -8.72 28.45 -7.13
C LYS A 291 -9.81 29.18 -7.90
N ARG A 292 -11.04 29.21 -7.40
CA ARG A 292 -12.16 29.93 -8.04
C ARG A 292 -11.89 31.41 -8.09
N LYS A 293 -11.39 31.98 -6.99
CA LYS A 293 -11.06 33.42 -6.92
C LYS A 293 -9.95 33.79 -7.90
N THR A 294 -8.91 32.98 -8.04
CA THR A 294 -7.75 33.32 -8.91
C THR A 294 -7.94 32.93 -10.37
N ASN A 295 -8.94 32.08 -10.69
CA ASN A 295 -9.18 31.59 -12.05
C ASN A 295 -10.67 31.56 -12.40
N PRO A 296 -11.42 32.68 -12.32
CA PRO A 296 -12.87 32.67 -12.53
C PRO A 296 -13.25 32.17 -13.92
N LEU A 297 -12.49 32.51 -14.95
CA LEU A 297 -12.75 32.11 -16.34
C LEU A 297 -12.63 30.59 -16.58
N GLN A 298 -12.05 29.84 -15.64
CA GLN A 298 -11.91 28.37 -15.73
C GLN A 298 -13.18 27.63 -15.26
N PHE A 299 -14.14 28.33 -14.71
CA PHE A 299 -15.37 27.76 -14.19
C PHE A 299 -16.56 28.20 -15.04
N LYS A 300 -17.58 27.35 -15.12
CA LYS A 300 -18.89 27.67 -15.67
C LYS A 300 -19.77 28.30 -14.58
N GLU A 301 -20.94 28.82 -14.95
CA GLU A 301 -21.95 29.39 -14.04
C GLU A 301 -22.40 28.35 -12.99
N ASP A 302 -22.56 27.08 -13.40
CA ASP A 302 -22.87 25.95 -12.49
C ASP A 302 -21.74 25.59 -11.52
N GLY A 303 -20.60 26.31 -11.59
CA GLY A 303 -19.42 26.07 -10.77
C GLY A 303 -18.58 24.87 -11.21
N SER A 304 -18.92 24.19 -12.29
CA SER A 304 -18.08 23.11 -12.84
C SER A 304 -16.89 23.67 -13.60
N ILE A 305 -15.81 22.88 -13.68
CA ILE A 305 -14.60 23.27 -14.43
C ILE A 305 -14.91 23.17 -15.93
N ARG A 306 -14.58 24.22 -16.68
CA ARG A 306 -14.70 24.25 -18.15
C ARG A 306 -13.88 23.12 -18.76
N ARG A 307 -14.44 22.44 -19.76
CA ARG A 307 -13.70 21.44 -20.56
C ARG A 307 -13.12 22.15 -21.76
N TYR A 308 -11.80 21.92 -21.99
CA TYR A 308 -11.04 22.47 -23.09
C TYR A 308 -10.65 21.37 -24.06
N LYS A 309 -10.53 21.70 -25.35
CA LYS A 309 -10.01 20.81 -26.38
C LYS A 309 -8.53 20.48 -26.11
N LYS A 310 -8.03 19.43 -26.73
CA LYS A 310 -6.63 19.04 -26.64
C LYS A 310 -5.76 20.16 -27.25
N GLY A 311 -4.86 20.76 -26.48
CA GLY A 311 -4.04 21.92 -26.89
C GLY A 311 -4.45 23.26 -26.29
N GLU A 312 -5.73 23.45 -25.94
CA GLU A 312 -6.29 24.71 -25.43
C GLU A 312 -6.31 24.82 -23.90
N ARG A 313 -5.54 24.01 -23.18
CA ARG A 313 -5.58 23.97 -21.72
C ARG A 313 -4.99 25.25 -21.12
N PRO A 314 -5.79 26.05 -20.41
CA PRO A 314 -5.30 27.26 -19.79
C PRO A 314 -4.33 26.95 -18.65
N LYS A 315 -3.43 27.86 -18.40
CA LYS A 315 -2.50 27.80 -17.27
C LYS A 315 -3.26 28.23 -16.02
N TRP A 316 -3.30 27.35 -15.01
CA TRP A 316 -3.88 27.67 -13.71
C TRP A 316 -2.95 28.57 -12.90
N ILE A 317 -3.48 29.68 -12.40
CA ILE A 317 -2.79 30.57 -11.47
C ILE A 317 -3.06 30.05 -10.05
N ILE A 318 -2.02 29.79 -9.30
CA ILE A 318 -2.06 29.28 -7.92
C ILE A 318 -1.49 30.32 -6.98
N SER A 319 -2.33 30.90 -6.12
CA SER A 319 -1.89 31.87 -5.10
C SER A 319 -0.93 31.25 -4.08
N ASN A 320 -0.14 32.06 -3.40
CA ASN A 320 0.78 31.57 -2.36
C ASN A 320 0.02 30.89 -1.21
N HIS A 321 -1.10 31.46 -0.74
CA HIS A 321 -1.97 30.80 0.23
C HIS A 321 -2.46 29.44 -0.24
N CYS A 322 -2.82 29.30 -1.52
CA CYS A 322 -3.23 28.01 -2.08
C CYS A 322 -2.07 26.98 -2.07
N LYS A 323 -0.84 27.42 -2.34
CA LYS A 323 0.36 26.57 -2.23
C LYS A 323 0.56 26.08 -0.79
N ASP A 324 0.39 26.95 0.20
CA ASP A 324 0.48 26.60 1.63
C ASP A 324 -0.58 25.59 2.04
N TYR A 325 -1.82 25.76 1.55
CA TYR A 325 -2.87 24.77 1.80
C TYR A 325 -2.55 23.41 1.18
N TYR A 326 -1.92 23.35 0.02
CA TYR A 326 -1.45 22.10 -0.56
C TYR A 326 -0.36 21.43 0.28
N VAL A 327 0.59 22.20 0.84
CA VAL A 327 1.62 21.69 1.74
C VAL A 327 0.98 21.10 2.99
N LYS A 328 0.05 21.84 3.62
CA LYS A 328 -0.70 21.38 4.80
C LYS A 328 -1.53 20.12 4.49
N LEU A 329 -2.19 20.08 3.34
CA LEU A 329 -2.98 18.92 2.91
C LEU A 329 -2.08 17.69 2.70
N LYS A 330 -0.92 17.84 2.06
CA LYS A 330 0.06 16.76 1.87
C LYS A 330 0.54 16.19 3.21
N GLU A 331 0.77 17.06 4.20
CA GLU A 331 1.15 16.64 5.55
C GLU A 331 0.02 15.89 6.27
N LEU A 332 -1.25 16.29 6.11
CA LEU A 332 -2.39 15.54 6.66
C LEU A 332 -2.52 14.15 6.04
N TYR A 333 -2.32 14.00 4.73
CA TYR A 333 -2.30 12.68 4.09
C TYR A 333 -1.18 11.78 4.65
N ARG A 334 0.01 12.37 4.88
CA ARG A 334 1.12 11.64 5.50
C ARG A 334 0.77 11.22 6.93
N LYS A 335 0.27 12.15 7.77
CA LYS A 335 -0.16 11.86 9.14
C LYS A 335 -1.22 10.76 9.19
N GLN A 336 -2.22 10.81 8.31
CA GLN A 336 -3.26 9.79 8.21
C GLN A 336 -2.67 8.40 7.92
N SER A 337 -1.74 8.32 6.97
CA SER A 337 -1.09 7.05 6.61
C SER A 337 -0.26 6.49 7.76
N VAL A 338 0.51 7.33 8.44
CA VAL A 338 1.34 6.93 9.59
C VAL A 338 0.47 6.52 10.77
N TYR A 339 -0.52 7.34 11.11
CA TYR A 339 -1.46 7.05 12.20
C TYR A 339 -2.15 5.69 11.99
N ARG A 340 -2.73 5.48 10.81
CA ARG A 340 -3.41 4.22 10.48
C ARG A 340 -2.48 3.02 10.62
N LYS A 341 -1.24 3.12 10.08
CA LYS A 341 -0.26 2.04 10.20
C LYS A 341 0.10 1.75 11.66
N ASN A 342 0.32 2.79 12.48
CA ASN A 342 0.67 2.63 13.90
C ASN A 342 -0.48 2.01 14.67
N SER A 343 -1.71 2.50 14.48
CA SER A 343 -2.91 1.92 15.11
C SER A 343 -3.08 0.44 14.78
N HIS A 344 -2.86 0.04 13.52
CA HIS A 344 -2.89 -1.38 13.15
C HIS A 344 -1.75 -2.18 13.78
N ILE A 345 -0.57 -1.59 13.94
CA ILE A 345 0.56 -2.23 14.63
C ILE A 345 0.24 -2.44 16.12
N GLU A 346 -0.34 -1.44 16.77
CA GLU A 346 -0.74 -1.48 18.18
C GLU A 346 -1.82 -2.53 18.41
N LEU A 347 -2.89 -2.52 17.63
CA LEU A 347 -3.95 -3.53 17.69
C LEU A 347 -3.40 -4.93 17.44
N SER A 348 -2.57 -5.11 16.41
CA SER A 348 -1.93 -6.41 16.15
C SER A 348 -1.06 -6.85 17.33
N ASN A 349 -0.35 -5.93 18.02
CA ASN A 349 0.45 -6.28 19.18
C ASN A 349 -0.41 -6.73 20.37
N MET A 350 -1.58 -6.13 20.56
CA MET A 350 -2.55 -6.56 21.58
C MET A 350 -3.02 -8.00 21.28
N LEU A 351 -3.39 -8.26 20.02
CA LEU A 351 -3.90 -9.57 19.60
C LEU A 351 -2.88 -10.70 19.78
N LEU A 352 -1.58 -10.44 19.58
CA LEU A 352 -0.53 -11.45 19.77
C LEU A 352 -0.51 -12.03 21.19
N ASN A 353 -1.03 -11.29 22.18
CA ASN A 353 -1.11 -11.78 23.57
C ASN A 353 -2.33 -12.69 23.80
N LEU A 354 -3.33 -12.67 22.91
CA LEU A 354 -4.59 -13.40 23.07
C LEU A 354 -4.53 -14.84 22.57
N GLY A 355 -3.62 -15.14 21.63
CA GLY A 355 -3.53 -16.50 21.08
C GLY A 355 -2.41 -16.64 20.05
N ASN A 356 -2.30 -17.85 19.51
CA ASN A 356 -1.31 -18.24 18.50
C ASN A 356 -1.94 -18.78 17.19
N ASP A 357 -3.24 -19.04 17.20
CA ASP A 357 -3.98 -19.46 16.01
C ASP A 357 -5.13 -18.49 15.72
N PHE A 358 -5.03 -17.76 14.63
CA PHE A 358 -5.95 -16.70 14.25
C PHE A 358 -6.79 -17.12 13.05
N ILE A 359 -8.11 -16.94 13.16
CA ILE A 359 -9.06 -17.21 12.08
C ILE A 359 -9.77 -15.91 11.71
N VAL A 360 -9.66 -15.50 10.46
CA VAL A 360 -10.29 -14.28 9.94
C VAL A 360 -11.08 -14.59 8.67
N GLU A 361 -12.27 -14.00 8.52
CA GLU A 361 -13.05 -14.18 7.30
C GLU A 361 -12.35 -13.55 6.08
N ASN A 362 -12.26 -14.31 4.98
CA ASN A 362 -11.63 -13.86 3.73
C ASN A 362 -12.54 -12.94 2.90
N ASN A 363 -12.88 -11.81 3.45
CA ASN A 363 -13.79 -10.86 2.86
C ASN A 363 -13.26 -10.25 1.54
N PRO A 364 -14.08 -10.17 0.48
CA PRO A 364 -13.68 -9.61 -0.81
C PRO A 364 -13.69 -8.07 -0.77
N VAL A 365 -12.68 -7.47 -0.16
CA VAL A 365 -12.55 -6.01 0.01
C VAL A 365 -12.68 -5.25 -1.31
N GLU A 366 -12.21 -5.83 -2.42
CA GLU A 366 -12.39 -5.24 -3.76
C GLU A 366 -13.87 -5.16 -4.16
N ALA A 367 -14.69 -6.14 -3.77
CA ALA A 367 -16.14 -6.13 -4.02
C ALA A 367 -16.84 -5.03 -3.21
N TRP A 368 -16.43 -4.81 -1.96
CA TRP A 368 -16.95 -3.69 -1.14
C TRP A 368 -16.65 -2.32 -1.74
N MET A 369 -15.58 -2.18 -2.52
CA MET A 369 -15.22 -0.93 -3.19
C MET A 369 -15.99 -0.69 -4.49
N ARG A 370 -16.68 -1.70 -5.04
CA ARG A 370 -17.42 -1.57 -6.29
C ARG A 370 -18.60 -0.60 -6.13
N LYS A 371 -18.94 0.07 -7.23
CA LYS A 371 -20.13 0.93 -7.25
C LYS A 371 -21.38 0.07 -7.19
N SER A 372 -22.43 0.57 -6.53
CA SER A 372 -23.75 -0.04 -6.62
C SER A 372 -24.21 -0.12 -8.06
N LYS A 373 -24.93 -1.18 -8.43
CA LYS A 373 -25.61 -1.29 -9.73
C LYS A 373 -26.86 -0.42 -9.77
N GLU A 374 -27.56 -0.28 -8.65
CA GLU A 374 -28.77 0.51 -8.52
C GLU A 374 -28.48 2.01 -8.59
N ILE A 375 -29.34 2.73 -9.30
CA ILE A 375 -29.35 4.18 -9.37
C ILE A 375 -30.46 4.66 -8.45
N THR A 376 -30.08 5.41 -7.40
CA THR A 376 -31.03 6.04 -6.49
C THR A 376 -30.94 7.57 -6.60
N PHE A 377 -32.03 8.26 -6.29
CA PHE A 377 -32.09 9.71 -6.35
C PHE A 377 -32.20 10.29 -4.92
N ASN A 378 -31.66 11.48 -4.73
CA ASN A 378 -31.82 12.22 -3.48
C ASN A 378 -33.15 13.02 -3.52
N LYS A 379 -33.49 13.64 -2.37
CA LYS A 379 -34.70 14.49 -2.24
C LYS A 379 -34.81 15.66 -3.27
N LYS A 380 -33.68 15.99 -3.93
CA LYS A 380 -33.60 17.04 -4.97
C LYS A 380 -33.55 16.46 -6.39
N GLY A 381 -33.94 15.21 -6.61
CA GLY A 381 -33.94 14.54 -7.90
C GLY A 381 -32.57 14.28 -8.52
N LYS A 382 -31.48 14.52 -7.80
CA LYS A 382 -30.11 14.23 -8.31
C LYS A 382 -29.69 12.81 -7.97
N ILE A 383 -28.98 12.17 -8.90
CA ILE A 383 -28.44 10.82 -8.71
C ILE A 383 -27.53 10.78 -7.49
N ASN A 384 -27.79 9.88 -6.57
CA ASN A 384 -26.98 9.60 -5.42
C ASN A 384 -25.61 9.05 -5.80
N SER A 385 -24.63 9.20 -4.90
CA SER A 385 -23.33 8.59 -5.09
C SER A 385 -23.45 7.07 -5.09
N ARG A 386 -23.09 6.44 -6.20
CA ARG A 386 -23.07 4.96 -6.34
C ARG A 386 -21.91 4.31 -5.59
N LYS A 387 -21.04 5.08 -4.92
CA LYS A 387 -19.94 4.56 -4.11
C LYS A 387 -20.48 3.95 -2.82
N ARG A 388 -20.10 2.71 -2.53
CA ARG A 388 -20.40 2.05 -1.27
C ARG A 388 -19.31 2.37 -0.23
N PHE A 389 -18.54 1.41 0.20
CA PHE A 389 -17.57 1.51 1.29
C PHE A 389 -16.18 2.04 0.90
N GLY A 390 -15.95 2.42 -0.36
CA GLY A 390 -14.60 2.78 -0.86
C GLY A 390 -13.89 3.88 -0.06
N LYS A 391 -14.63 4.83 0.54
CA LYS A 391 -14.04 5.85 1.40
C LYS A 391 -13.67 5.28 2.78
N SER A 392 -14.54 4.49 3.37
CA SER A 392 -14.29 3.82 4.64
C SER A 392 -13.06 2.92 4.54
N ILE A 393 -13.02 2.05 3.53
CA ILE A 393 -11.87 1.17 3.25
C ILE A 393 -10.58 1.95 3.03
N ALA A 394 -10.62 3.08 2.30
CA ALA A 394 -9.44 3.92 2.10
C ALA A 394 -8.95 4.58 3.40
N ASN A 395 -9.86 4.89 4.32
CA ASN A 395 -9.54 5.48 5.61
C ASN A 395 -9.05 4.44 6.63
N HIS A 396 -9.74 3.31 6.76
CA HIS A 396 -9.50 2.31 7.80
C HIS A 396 -8.57 1.17 7.36
N ALA A 397 -8.46 0.89 6.04
CA ALA A 397 -7.55 -0.08 5.42
C ALA A 397 -7.54 -1.48 6.08
N PRO A 398 -8.69 -2.21 6.12
CA PRO A 398 -8.78 -3.52 6.76
C PRO A 398 -7.76 -4.54 6.21
N SER A 399 -7.55 -4.59 4.90
CA SER A 399 -6.54 -5.50 4.30
C SER A 399 -5.11 -5.22 4.76
N MET A 400 -4.76 -3.97 5.11
CA MET A 400 -3.45 -3.63 5.66
C MET A 400 -3.30 -4.18 7.08
N PHE A 401 -4.36 -4.13 7.89
CA PHE A 401 -4.38 -4.71 9.22
C PHE A 401 -4.15 -6.22 9.16
N ILE A 402 -4.92 -6.95 8.34
CA ILE A 402 -4.75 -8.40 8.16
C ILE A 402 -3.31 -8.73 7.74
N THR A 403 -2.74 -7.99 6.78
CA THR A 403 -1.36 -8.22 6.33
C THR A 403 -0.33 -7.98 7.44
N ILE A 404 -0.52 -6.96 8.28
CA ILE A 404 0.37 -6.68 9.42
C ILE A 404 0.28 -7.78 10.45
N LEU A 405 -0.94 -8.20 10.82
CA LEU A 405 -1.19 -9.29 11.76
C LEU A 405 -0.58 -10.60 11.26
N GLU A 406 -0.90 -11.01 10.03
CA GLU A 406 -0.38 -12.24 9.41
C GLU A 406 1.14 -12.31 9.43
N ASN A 407 1.81 -11.22 9.05
CA ASN A 407 3.29 -11.17 9.06
C ASN A 407 3.87 -11.30 10.48
N LYS A 408 3.22 -10.71 11.48
CA LYS A 408 3.68 -10.79 12.86
C LYS A 408 3.46 -12.17 13.45
N VAL A 409 2.26 -12.72 13.28
CA VAL A 409 1.91 -14.08 13.75
C VAL A 409 2.87 -15.10 13.17
N LYS A 410 3.07 -15.10 11.85
CA LYS A 410 4.01 -16.00 11.16
C LYS A 410 5.47 -15.84 11.65
N SER A 411 5.90 -14.60 11.90
CA SER A 411 7.29 -14.37 12.39
C SER A 411 7.53 -14.92 13.80
N LEU A 412 6.47 -15.13 14.58
CA LEU A 412 6.51 -15.67 15.94
C LEU A 412 6.14 -17.17 16.01
N GLY A 413 5.93 -17.83 14.85
CA GLY A 413 5.61 -19.25 14.76
C GLY A 413 4.14 -19.61 14.96
N GLY A 414 3.23 -18.63 14.95
CA GLY A 414 1.78 -18.86 14.97
C GLY A 414 1.18 -19.01 13.58
N SER A 415 -0.14 -19.23 13.51
CA SER A 415 -0.92 -19.39 12.29
C SER A 415 -1.97 -18.29 12.13
N LEU A 416 -2.27 -17.90 10.90
CA LEU A 416 -3.44 -17.08 10.53
C LEU A 416 -4.10 -17.71 9.31
N THR A 417 -5.31 -18.22 9.53
CA THR A 417 -6.17 -18.84 8.51
C THR A 417 -7.20 -17.84 8.01
N LYS A 418 -7.37 -17.77 6.69
CA LYS A 418 -8.42 -16.97 6.05
C LYS A 418 -9.57 -17.89 5.67
N ALA A 419 -10.60 -17.90 6.51
CA ALA A 419 -11.80 -18.70 6.32
C ALA A 419 -12.61 -18.23 5.09
N ASP A 420 -13.15 -19.15 4.30
CA ASP A 420 -14.01 -18.80 3.17
C ASP A 420 -15.31 -18.15 3.69
N ILE A 421 -15.82 -17.17 2.98
CA ILE A 421 -17.11 -16.50 3.27
C ILE A 421 -18.30 -17.47 3.24
N LYS A 422 -18.16 -18.62 2.58
CA LYS A 422 -19.17 -19.69 2.55
C LYS A 422 -19.42 -20.31 3.92
N ASN A 423 -18.47 -20.16 4.86
CA ASN A 423 -18.65 -20.59 6.24
C ASN A 423 -19.79 -19.85 6.94
N ALA A 424 -20.15 -18.64 6.45
CA ALA A 424 -21.28 -17.87 6.91
C ALA A 424 -21.31 -17.66 8.44
N ALA A 425 -20.16 -17.36 9.05
CA ALA A 425 -19.99 -17.26 10.49
C ALA A 425 -20.98 -16.31 11.18
N SER A 426 -21.39 -15.24 10.52
CA SER A 426 -22.42 -14.30 11.04
C SER A 426 -23.88 -14.82 10.93
N GLN A 427 -24.08 -16.00 10.37
CA GLN A 427 -25.40 -16.63 10.15
C GLN A 427 -25.56 -17.93 10.93
N PHE A 428 -24.50 -18.44 11.53
CA PHE A 428 -24.51 -19.70 12.25
C PHE A 428 -25.01 -19.53 13.69
N ASP A 429 -26.07 -20.23 14.02
CA ASP A 429 -26.60 -20.38 15.38
C ASP A 429 -26.17 -21.75 15.92
N PHE A 430 -25.17 -21.76 16.79
CA PHE A 430 -24.63 -23.00 17.37
C PHE A 430 -25.57 -23.65 18.40
N THR A 431 -26.61 -22.93 18.84
CA THR A 431 -27.54 -23.46 19.86
C THR A 431 -28.46 -24.52 19.28
N ASN A 432 -28.84 -24.38 18.02
CA ASN A 432 -29.65 -25.36 17.25
C ASN A 432 -28.94 -25.86 15.96
N GLU A 433 -27.67 -25.43 15.76
CA GLU A 433 -26.82 -25.85 14.65
C GLU A 433 -27.37 -25.48 13.25
N THR A 434 -28.08 -24.34 13.16
CA THR A 434 -28.70 -23.87 11.92
C THR A 434 -28.07 -22.59 11.39
N PHE A 435 -28.29 -22.34 10.10
CA PHE A 435 -27.82 -21.10 9.42
C PHE A 435 -29.04 -20.25 9.09
N THR A 436 -29.12 -19.06 9.70
CA THR A 436 -30.16 -18.07 9.43
C THR A 436 -29.60 -16.83 8.78
N LYS A 437 -30.14 -16.47 7.62
CA LYS A 437 -29.69 -15.29 6.88
C LYS A 437 -30.28 -14.02 7.49
N HIS A 438 -29.41 -13.13 7.96
CA HIS A 438 -29.77 -11.82 8.52
C HIS A 438 -29.57 -10.70 7.49
N GLU A 439 -30.39 -9.63 7.57
CA GLU A 439 -30.17 -8.44 6.78
C GLU A 439 -28.92 -7.67 7.24
N LEU A 440 -28.26 -7.00 6.30
CA LEU A 440 -27.03 -6.22 6.61
C LEU A 440 -27.26 -5.07 7.60
N LYS A 441 -28.50 -4.57 7.71
CA LYS A 441 -28.87 -3.53 8.68
C LYS A 441 -29.09 -4.06 10.10
N GLU A 442 -29.34 -5.36 10.25
CA GLU A 442 -29.50 -6.01 11.55
C GLU A 442 -28.13 -6.12 12.23
N ARG A 443 -27.97 -5.35 13.31
CA ARG A 443 -26.74 -5.34 14.08
C ARG A 443 -26.79 -6.22 15.31
N ARG A 444 -27.99 -6.53 15.75
CA ARG A 444 -28.24 -7.50 16.83
C ARG A 444 -29.00 -8.67 16.28
N ILE A 445 -28.65 -9.86 16.72
CA ILE A 445 -29.29 -11.10 16.32
C ILE A 445 -29.75 -11.87 17.56
N ASN A 446 -30.87 -12.57 17.44
CA ASN A 446 -31.39 -13.44 18.47
C ASN A 446 -31.02 -14.89 18.12
N LEU A 447 -30.36 -15.57 19.03
CA LEU A 447 -30.13 -16.99 18.91
C LEU A 447 -31.40 -17.77 19.36
N SER A 448 -31.51 -19.03 18.96
CA SER A 448 -32.68 -19.89 19.27
C SER A 448 -32.86 -20.16 20.77
N ASN A 449 -31.83 -19.93 21.59
CA ASN A 449 -31.94 -19.98 23.05
C ASN A 449 -32.51 -18.68 23.68
N GLY A 450 -32.97 -17.71 22.88
CA GLY A 450 -33.55 -16.44 23.31
C GLY A 450 -32.56 -15.35 23.65
N ASN A 451 -31.26 -15.58 23.62
CA ASN A 451 -30.26 -14.58 23.88
C ASN A 451 -29.99 -13.70 22.66
N THR A 452 -29.79 -12.40 22.91
CA THR A 452 -29.51 -11.38 21.86
C THR A 452 -28.07 -10.94 21.92
N HIS A 453 -27.36 -11.06 20.82
CA HIS A 453 -25.94 -10.72 20.67
C HIS A 453 -25.69 -9.63 19.63
N CYS A 454 -24.54 -8.97 19.72
CA CYS A 454 -24.01 -8.19 18.61
C CYS A 454 -23.60 -9.14 17.47
N ARG A 455 -24.10 -8.91 16.25
CA ARG A 455 -23.83 -9.78 15.10
C ARG A 455 -22.34 -9.98 14.84
N ASP A 456 -21.55 -8.91 14.95
CA ASP A 456 -20.12 -8.94 14.62
C ASP A 456 -19.34 -9.69 15.75
N SER A 457 -19.78 -9.61 17.03
CA SER A 457 -19.16 -10.36 18.14
C SER A 457 -19.43 -11.87 18.08
N ILE A 458 -20.69 -12.26 17.78
CA ILE A 458 -21.02 -13.67 17.63
C ILE A 458 -20.36 -14.27 16.38
N ALA A 459 -20.21 -13.51 15.31
CA ALA A 459 -19.45 -13.93 14.13
C ALA A 459 -17.97 -14.21 14.48
N ALA A 460 -17.35 -13.35 15.30
CA ALA A 460 -15.99 -13.56 15.79
C ALA A 460 -15.89 -14.80 16.69
N PHE A 461 -16.90 -15.05 17.56
CA PHE A 461 -16.97 -16.24 18.40
C PHE A 461 -17.11 -17.52 17.54
N ASN A 462 -17.97 -17.50 16.54
CA ASN A 462 -18.12 -18.61 15.61
C ASN A 462 -16.81 -18.88 14.84
N LEU A 463 -16.12 -17.82 14.34
CA LEU A 463 -14.82 -17.98 13.68
C LEU A 463 -13.74 -18.57 14.62
N GLN A 464 -13.75 -18.24 15.92
CA GLN A 464 -12.84 -18.82 16.90
C GLN A 464 -12.97 -20.35 16.98
N HIS A 465 -14.18 -20.87 16.80
CA HIS A 465 -14.50 -22.29 16.92
C HIS A 465 -14.68 -23.01 15.57
N LEU A 466 -14.30 -22.36 14.48
CA LEU A 466 -14.31 -22.97 13.15
C LEU A 466 -13.23 -24.05 13.06
N ILE A 467 -13.58 -25.26 12.63
CA ILE A 467 -12.68 -26.40 12.48
C ILE A 467 -12.57 -26.91 11.04
N GLY A 468 -13.58 -26.66 10.21
CA GLY A 468 -13.61 -27.06 8.81
C GLY A 468 -14.56 -26.21 7.98
N ASP A 469 -14.80 -26.58 6.72
CA ASP A 469 -15.76 -25.88 5.88
C ASP A 469 -17.18 -26.04 6.42
N LYS A 470 -17.76 -24.98 6.99
CA LYS A 470 -19.04 -24.95 7.71
C LYS A 470 -19.11 -25.87 8.91
N GLU A 471 -17.98 -26.30 9.42
CA GLU A 471 -17.92 -27.16 10.61
C GLU A 471 -17.42 -26.35 11.80
N TYR A 472 -18.15 -26.39 12.89
CA TYR A 472 -17.90 -25.68 14.13
C TYR A 472 -17.79 -26.66 15.31
N ASP A 473 -16.86 -26.39 16.22
CA ASP A 473 -16.75 -27.15 17.47
C ASP A 473 -17.84 -26.73 18.45
N VAL A 474 -19.05 -27.22 18.20
CA VAL A 474 -20.28 -26.87 18.96
C VAL A 474 -20.16 -27.26 20.42
N SER A 475 -19.49 -28.37 20.75
CA SER A 475 -19.30 -28.81 22.15
C SER A 475 -18.51 -27.77 22.94
N THR A 476 -17.37 -27.35 22.44
CA THR A 476 -16.55 -26.28 23.04
C THR A 476 -17.28 -24.94 23.04
N MET A 477 -18.07 -24.62 22.02
CA MET A 477 -18.88 -23.40 21.99
C MET A 477 -19.89 -23.37 23.13
N LYS A 478 -20.64 -24.45 23.34
CA LYS A 478 -21.61 -24.56 24.42
C LYS A 478 -20.97 -24.45 25.81
N GLU A 479 -19.79 -25.04 25.99
CA GLU A 479 -19.00 -24.93 27.24
C GLU A 479 -18.58 -23.49 27.51
N LYS A 480 -18.02 -22.78 26.49
CA LYS A 480 -17.46 -21.44 26.64
C LYS A 480 -18.50 -20.31 26.55
N TYR A 481 -19.73 -20.61 26.18
CA TYR A 481 -20.76 -19.62 25.88
C TYR A 481 -21.04 -18.65 27.02
N ASN A 482 -21.21 -19.18 28.25
CA ASN A 482 -21.48 -18.32 29.40
C ASN A 482 -20.35 -17.35 29.72
N LYS A 483 -19.09 -17.73 29.45
CA LYS A 483 -17.93 -16.85 29.55
C LYS A 483 -17.95 -15.77 28.45
N PHE A 484 -18.26 -16.18 27.22
CA PHE A 484 -18.43 -15.27 26.10
C PHE A 484 -19.50 -14.19 26.37
N CYS A 485 -20.67 -14.58 26.85
CA CYS A 485 -21.77 -13.67 27.20
C CYS A 485 -21.32 -12.60 28.20
N ARG A 486 -20.60 -12.99 29.25
CA ARG A 486 -20.08 -12.05 30.26
C ARG A 486 -19.10 -11.06 29.63
N MET A 487 -18.13 -11.55 28.86
CA MET A 487 -17.14 -10.72 28.19
C MET A 487 -17.78 -9.77 27.16
N GLU A 488 -18.80 -10.22 26.42
CA GLU A 488 -19.53 -9.35 25.49
C GLU A 488 -20.30 -8.25 26.24
N GLN A 489 -20.95 -8.56 27.35
CA GLN A 489 -21.66 -7.57 28.18
C GLN A 489 -20.70 -6.52 28.76
N GLU A 490 -19.52 -6.94 29.22
CA GLU A 490 -18.47 -6.01 29.70
C GLU A 490 -18.00 -5.08 28.58
N GLU A 491 -17.81 -5.61 27.39
CA GLU A 491 -17.41 -4.84 26.21
C GLU A 491 -18.52 -3.86 25.77
N ILE A 492 -19.78 -4.29 25.81
CA ILE A 492 -20.94 -3.43 25.55
C ILE A 492 -21.00 -2.27 26.55
N LYS A 493 -20.87 -2.55 27.85
CA LYS A 493 -20.82 -1.52 28.91
C LYS A 493 -19.65 -0.55 28.70
N ARG A 494 -18.49 -1.04 28.32
CA ARG A 494 -17.32 -0.21 27.99
C ARG A 494 -17.64 0.78 26.85
N HIS A 495 -18.32 0.33 25.81
CA HIS A 495 -18.72 1.20 24.70
C HIS A 495 -19.77 2.22 25.11
N GLN A 496 -20.76 1.86 25.89
CA GLN A 496 -21.80 2.76 26.38
C GLN A 496 -21.21 3.88 27.25
N MET A 497 -20.20 3.59 28.08
CA MET A 497 -19.55 4.57 28.95
C MET A 497 -18.59 5.51 28.22
N PHE A 498 -17.86 5.03 27.21
CA PHE A 498 -16.71 5.76 26.68
C PHE A 498 -16.81 6.15 25.21
N ASP A 499 -17.74 5.62 24.42
CA ASP A 499 -17.76 5.91 22.98
C ASP A 499 -19.10 5.63 22.28
N GLU A 500 -20.11 6.46 22.55
CA GLU A 500 -21.47 6.36 21.93
C GLU A 500 -21.46 6.27 20.39
N LYS A 501 -20.48 6.94 19.74
CA LYS A 501 -20.38 6.89 18.26
C LYS A 501 -19.93 5.54 17.74
N ILE A 502 -19.14 4.81 18.52
CA ILE A 502 -18.73 3.46 18.15
C ILE A 502 -19.86 2.50 18.45
N SER A 503 -20.58 2.70 19.56
CA SER A 503 -21.73 1.91 19.97
C SER A 503 -22.74 1.72 18.84
N SER A 504 -23.08 2.79 18.11
CA SER A 504 -24.03 2.74 17.01
C SER A 504 -23.59 1.85 15.83
N ASN A 505 -22.28 1.65 15.61
CA ASN A 505 -21.78 0.77 14.56
C ASN A 505 -22.08 -0.71 14.84
N PHE A 506 -22.22 -1.07 16.12
CA PHE A 506 -22.47 -2.43 16.58
C PHE A 506 -23.91 -2.64 17.05
N GLY A 507 -24.79 -1.61 16.94
CA GLY A 507 -26.17 -1.65 17.43
C GLY A 507 -26.25 -1.67 18.97
N ILE A 508 -25.28 -1.07 19.62
CA ILE A 508 -25.22 -0.87 21.06
C ILE A 508 -25.71 0.57 21.32
N ASN A 509 -26.98 0.70 21.70
CA ASN A 509 -27.58 2.01 22.09
C ASN A 509 -27.91 1.99 23.56
#